data_652c0401e22c42d07737ee8283947238
#
_entry.id   652c0401e22c42d07737ee8283947238
#
_cell.length_a   1.000
_cell.length_b   1.000
_cell.length_c   1.000
_cell.angle_alpha   90.00
_cell.angle_beta   90.00
_cell.angle_gamma   90.00
#
_symmetry.space_group_name_H-M   'P 1'
#
loop_
_entity.id
_entity.type
_entity.pdbx_description
1 polymer ?
#
loop_
_entity_poly.entity_id
_entity_poly.type
_entity_poly.pdbx_seq_one_letter_code
_entity_poly.pdbx_strand_id
1 'polypeptide(L)'
;TLLLSSAASDVYKRQVVGLTGTGGAGKSSLTDELMLRIQRDNPGTKIALLATDPTRKRTGGALLGDRIRMNSLSDENLFMRSFASRDSGREIADCIGRSIEACKAVGFDLVVVETSGIGQGNDAITEVADLSLYVTTREYGAPSQLEKLEMLDSADIVVLNKFDRPGAEDALAEIRKQFKRNREMWDADNSDLPVVPTIASQFADAGVDQLWQKLCNLLNEKYSQSFSAAEPRLGADGLPHRSSPIPPERQGYLAEVSSAIRNYHSRTEEVAEKIRLVQQLEAAASQMKTKKNKTAAQGLEEEAKTIRSEIPESAWQSLENFRTKAEEYRSGATSYTVRNKDIPVKTTKTTLSGLDMPRVALPDYSDWG
;
A
#
# COMPACT_ATOMS: atom_id res chain seq x y z
N THR A 1 -30.15 15.65 42.77
CA THR A 1 -30.72 16.40 41.62
C THR A 1 -29.65 17.21 40.86
N LEU A 2 -28.66 17.80 41.55
CA LEU A 2 -27.56 18.57 40.93
C LEU A 2 -26.57 17.68 40.16
N LEU A 3 -26.28 16.47 40.63
CA LEU A 3 -25.38 15.52 39.93
C LEU A 3 -26.00 14.97 38.65
N LEU A 4 -27.32 14.83 38.56
CA LEU A 4 -28.01 14.39 37.35
C LEU A 4 -28.07 15.51 36.29
N SER A 5 -28.08 16.78 36.69
CA SER A 5 -28.09 17.92 35.76
C SER A 5 -26.69 18.15 35.10
N SER A 6 -25.60 17.91 35.85
CA SER A 6 -24.25 18.02 35.29
C SER A 6 -23.96 16.87 34.33
N ALA A 7 -24.32 15.64 34.68
CA ALA A 7 -24.13 14.49 33.79
C ALA A 7 -24.99 14.58 32.51
N ALA A 8 -26.20 15.11 32.58
CA ALA A 8 -27.02 15.37 31.40
C ALA A 8 -26.41 16.46 30.51
N SER A 9 -25.89 17.56 31.10
CA SER A 9 -25.21 18.62 30.38
C SER A 9 -23.96 18.10 29.64
N ASP A 10 -23.23 17.15 30.21
CA ASP A 10 -22.00 16.61 29.59
C ASP A 10 -22.29 15.61 28.44
N VAL A 11 -23.43 14.96 28.44
CA VAL A 11 -23.84 14.08 27.31
C VAL A 11 -24.14 14.89 26.06
N TYR A 12 -24.69 16.10 26.16
CA TYR A 12 -24.97 16.98 25.03
C TYR A 12 -23.71 17.65 24.42
N LYS A 13 -22.59 17.61 25.14
CA LYS A 13 -21.32 18.16 24.65
C LYS A 13 -20.51 17.22 23.75
N ARG A 14 -20.94 15.97 23.59
CA ARG A 14 -20.19 14.94 22.85
C ARG A 14 -20.61 14.93 21.41
N GLN A 15 -19.66 15.19 20.51
CA GLN A 15 -19.91 15.35 19.09
C GLN A 15 -19.81 14.06 18.31
N VAL A 16 -20.52 14.06 17.19
CA VAL A 16 -20.51 13.00 16.19
C VAL A 16 -19.92 13.54 14.91
N VAL A 17 -18.86 12.91 14.44
CA VAL A 17 -18.22 13.22 13.13
C VAL A 17 -18.59 12.11 12.15
N GLY A 18 -19.25 12.47 11.08
CA GLY A 18 -19.66 11.57 10.03
C GLY A 18 -18.68 11.57 8.84
N LEU A 19 -18.24 10.39 8.40
CA LEU A 19 -17.47 10.24 7.17
C LEU A 19 -18.32 9.51 6.13
N THR A 20 -18.52 10.16 4.99
CA THR A 20 -19.16 9.56 3.82
C THR A 20 -18.33 9.79 2.57
N GLY A 21 -18.70 9.18 1.46
CA GLY A 21 -18.02 9.34 0.19
C GLY A 21 -18.07 8.10 -0.67
N THR A 22 -17.55 8.22 -1.88
CA THR A 22 -17.65 7.19 -2.91
C THR A 22 -16.95 5.89 -2.56
N GLY A 23 -17.42 4.79 -3.15
CA GLY A 23 -16.79 3.48 -3.00
C GLY A 23 -15.33 3.51 -3.46
N GLY A 24 -14.43 2.97 -2.65
CA GLY A 24 -13.01 2.95 -2.98
C GLY A 24 -12.27 4.28 -2.82
N ALA A 25 -12.91 5.35 -2.32
CA ALA A 25 -12.26 6.64 -2.05
C ALA A 25 -11.19 6.57 -0.95
N GLY A 26 -11.15 5.50 -0.17
CA GLY A 26 -10.18 5.29 0.91
C GLY A 26 -10.65 5.84 2.26
N LYS A 27 -11.97 5.87 2.50
CA LYS A 27 -12.57 6.32 3.76
C LYS A 27 -11.95 5.63 4.97
N SER A 28 -11.95 4.31 5.01
CA SER A 28 -11.44 3.55 6.17
C SER A 28 -9.95 3.79 6.43
N SER A 29 -9.14 3.97 5.36
CA SER A 29 -7.73 4.34 5.53
C SER A 29 -7.58 5.76 6.06
N LEU A 30 -8.41 6.70 5.58
CA LEU A 30 -8.44 8.06 6.10
C LEU A 30 -8.92 8.12 7.55
N THR A 31 -9.93 7.32 7.88
CA THR A 31 -10.44 7.19 9.25
C THR A 31 -9.34 6.68 10.19
N ASP A 32 -8.60 5.64 9.81
CA ASP A 32 -7.49 5.10 10.60
C ASP A 32 -6.41 6.16 10.85
N GLU A 33 -5.96 6.83 9.79
CA GLU A 33 -4.97 7.90 9.88
C GLU A 33 -5.46 9.10 10.72
N LEU A 34 -6.74 9.45 10.62
CA LEU A 34 -7.34 10.51 11.42
C LEU A 34 -7.39 10.12 12.91
N MET A 35 -7.77 8.87 13.22
CA MET A 35 -7.76 8.36 14.60
C MET A 35 -6.36 8.44 15.22
N LEU A 36 -5.32 8.06 14.46
CA LEU A 36 -3.93 8.17 14.92
C LEU A 36 -3.53 9.63 15.23
N ARG A 37 -4.01 10.64 14.46
CA ARG A 37 -3.75 12.06 14.74
C ARG A 37 -4.45 12.51 16.02
N ILE A 38 -5.72 12.12 16.18
CA ILE A 38 -6.49 12.47 17.37
C ILE A 38 -5.82 11.92 18.62
N GLN A 39 -5.44 10.65 18.61
CA GLN A 39 -4.75 10.00 19.73
C GLN A 39 -3.37 10.61 20.02
N ARG A 40 -2.60 10.94 18.96
CA ARG A 40 -1.29 11.60 19.09
C ARG A 40 -1.40 12.96 19.77
N ASP A 41 -2.34 13.77 19.31
CA ASP A 41 -2.45 15.19 19.72
C ASP A 41 -3.29 15.37 20.98
N ASN A 42 -4.19 14.41 21.28
CA ASN A 42 -5.08 14.42 22.44
C ASN A 42 -5.05 13.06 23.14
N PRO A 43 -3.93 12.69 23.79
CA PRO A 43 -3.80 11.40 24.46
C PRO A 43 -4.84 11.25 25.57
N GLY A 44 -5.45 10.06 25.62
CA GLY A 44 -6.50 9.74 26.59
C GLY A 44 -7.93 10.07 26.17
N THR A 45 -8.12 10.70 25.00
CA THR A 45 -9.47 10.91 24.42
C THR A 45 -10.11 9.58 24.07
N LYS A 46 -11.32 9.35 24.57
CA LYS A 46 -12.10 8.15 24.29
C LYS A 46 -12.90 8.31 23.01
N ILE A 47 -12.59 7.51 22.00
CA ILE A 47 -13.20 7.59 20.68
C ILE A 47 -13.99 6.31 20.39
N ALA A 48 -15.22 6.45 19.90
CA ALA A 48 -16.00 5.35 19.36
C ALA A 48 -16.08 5.46 17.83
N LEU A 49 -15.59 4.46 17.12
CA LEU A 49 -15.73 4.34 15.68
C LEU A 49 -16.85 3.36 15.33
N LEU A 50 -17.89 3.84 14.68
CA LEU A 50 -19.06 3.09 14.24
C LEU A 50 -19.04 3.02 12.70
N ALA A 51 -18.60 1.89 12.14
CA ALA A 51 -18.51 1.71 10.69
C ALA A 51 -19.72 0.92 10.16
N THR A 52 -20.30 1.35 9.05
CA THR A 52 -21.31 0.58 8.31
C THR A 52 -20.64 -0.14 7.15
N ASP A 53 -20.64 -1.47 7.18
CA ASP A 53 -20.05 -2.32 6.16
C ASP A 53 -21.13 -2.94 5.25
N PRO A 54 -20.81 -3.22 3.97
CA PRO A 54 -21.69 -3.96 3.09
C PRO A 54 -21.99 -5.35 3.68
N THR A 55 -23.24 -5.77 3.56
CA THR A 55 -23.68 -7.07 4.05
C THR A 55 -23.16 -8.21 3.16
N ARG A 56 -22.58 -9.24 3.74
CA ARG A 56 -22.25 -10.48 3.02
C ARG A 56 -23.53 -11.21 2.61
N LYS A 57 -23.76 -11.38 1.32
CA LYS A 57 -24.96 -12.06 0.77
C LYS A 57 -25.17 -13.48 1.34
N ARG A 58 -24.10 -14.22 1.70
CA ARG A 58 -24.22 -15.61 2.20
C ARG A 58 -24.46 -15.72 3.71
N THR A 59 -23.99 -14.78 4.50
CA THR A 59 -24.00 -14.90 5.97
C THR A 59 -24.79 -13.81 6.69
N GLY A 60 -25.21 -12.75 5.98
CA GLY A 60 -25.95 -11.62 6.56
C GLY A 60 -25.13 -10.76 7.54
N GLY A 61 -23.82 -11.03 7.69
CA GLY A 61 -22.93 -10.29 8.58
C GLY A 61 -22.12 -9.20 7.85
N ALA A 62 -21.53 -8.29 8.62
CA ALA A 62 -20.61 -7.27 8.11
C ALA A 62 -19.32 -7.88 7.54
N LEU A 63 -18.74 -7.22 6.55
CA LEU A 63 -17.42 -7.53 6.02
C LEU A 63 -16.36 -6.96 6.97
N LEU A 64 -15.94 -7.70 7.98
CA LEU A 64 -14.98 -7.25 9.01
C LEU A 64 -13.55 -6.93 8.50
N GLY A 65 -13.36 -6.81 7.19
CA GLY A 65 -12.04 -6.59 6.58
C GLY A 65 -11.36 -5.30 7.01
N ASP A 66 -12.13 -4.24 7.27
CA ASP A 66 -11.57 -2.94 7.63
C ASP A 66 -11.03 -2.94 9.07
N ARG A 67 -11.70 -3.61 10.00
CA ARG A 67 -11.21 -3.73 11.37
C ARG A 67 -9.83 -4.37 11.50
N ILE A 68 -9.52 -5.36 10.66
CA ILE A 68 -8.23 -6.07 10.68
C ILE A 68 -7.09 -5.19 10.16
N ARG A 69 -7.40 -4.17 9.36
CA ARG A 69 -6.43 -3.29 8.70
C ARG A 69 -6.12 -2.03 9.49
N MET A 70 -6.94 -1.68 10.48
CA MET A 70 -6.77 -0.44 11.25
C MET A 70 -5.65 -0.58 12.28
N ASN A 71 -4.65 0.29 12.17
CA ASN A 71 -3.50 0.37 13.07
C ASN A 71 -3.85 1.11 14.37
N SER A 72 -4.80 2.05 14.32
CA SER A 72 -5.25 2.85 15.46
C SER A 72 -5.93 2.01 16.57
N LEU A 73 -6.44 0.82 16.24
CA LEU A 73 -7.13 -0.06 17.18
C LEU A 73 -6.24 -0.69 18.27
N SER A 74 -4.94 -0.42 18.24
CA SER A 74 -4.03 -0.83 19.31
C SER A 74 -4.14 0.03 20.57
N ASP A 75 -4.80 1.19 20.51
CA ASP A 75 -5.04 2.08 21.66
C ASP A 75 -6.29 1.64 22.45
N GLU A 76 -6.14 1.58 23.77
CA GLU A 76 -7.21 1.18 24.70
C GLU A 76 -8.37 2.19 24.74
N ASN A 77 -8.16 3.43 24.32
CA ASN A 77 -9.16 4.49 24.28
C ASN A 77 -9.98 4.50 22.98
N LEU A 78 -9.67 3.63 22.03
CA LEU A 78 -10.43 3.50 20.78
C LEU A 78 -11.28 2.24 20.77
N PHE A 79 -12.59 2.44 20.70
CA PHE A 79 -13.57 1.38 20.48
C PHE A 79 -14.06 1.39 19.05
N MET A 80 -14.11 0.23 18.40
CA MET A 80 -14.67 0.08 17.05
C MET A 80 -15.77 -0.98 16.99
N ARG A 81 -16.87 -0.63 16.32
CA ARG A 81 -17.96 -1.55 15.98
C ARG A 81 -18.36 -1.43 14.53
N SER A 82 -18.37 -2.55 13.80
CA SER A 82 -18.89 -2.64 12.45
C SER A 82 -20.35 -3.12 12.46
N PHE A 83 -21.17 -2.50 11.63
CA PHE A 83 -22.59 -2.82 11.44
C PHE A 83 -22.82 -3.23 9.97
N ALA A 84 -23.65 -4.24 9.76
CA ALA A 84 -24.05 -4.65 8.42
C ALA A 84 -25.19 -3.76 7.92
N SER A 85 -25.13 -3.31 6.66
CA SER A 85 -26.15 -2.45 6.04
C SER A 85 -27.51 -3.15 5.79
N ARG A 86 -27.58 -4.49 5.91
CA ARG A 86 -28.78 -5.35 5.88
C ARG A 86 -29.82 -4.95 4.83
N ASP A 87 -29.45 -5.02 3.56
CA ASP A 87 -30.37 -4.85 2.39
C ASP A 87 -31.29 -3.60 2.38
N SER A 88 -31.07 -2.65 3.29
CA SER A 88 -31.90 -1.43 3.39
C SER A 88 -31.70 -0.46 2.25
N GLY A 89 -30.69 -0.70 1.36
CA GLY A 89 -30.28 0.28 0.35
C GLY A 89 -29.77 1.60 0.93
N ARG A 90 -29.69 1.69 2.26
CA ARG A 90 -29.20 2.86 3.00
C ARG A 90 -27.72 2.74 3.26
N GLU A 91 -27.02 3.86 3.22
CA GLU A 91 -25.60 3.95 3.51
C GLU A 91 -25.28 3.76 5.00
N ILE A 92 -26.26 3.95 5.87
CA ILE A 92 -26.16 3.90 7.32
C ILE A 92 -27.08 2.78 7.84
N ALA A 93 -26.60 1.99 8.80
CA ALA A 93 -27.40 0.97 9.44
C ALA A 93 -28.46 1.58 10.36
N ASP A 94 -29.68 1.05 10.37
CA ASP A 94 -30.83 1.57 11.13
C ASP A 94 -30.58 1.68 12.64
N CYS A 95 -29.61 0.95 13.18
CA CYS A 95 -29.27 0.98 14.61
C CYS A 95 -28.21 2.04 14.97
N ILE A 96 -27.65 2.77 14.01
CA ILE A 96 -26.55 3.72 14.25
C ILE A 96 -26.95 4.79 15.27
N GLY A 97 -28.11 5.43 15.10
CA GLY A 97 -28.55 6.47 16.02
C GLY A 97 -28.56 6.00 17.49
N ARG A 98 -29.15 4.83 17.75
CA ARG A 98 -29.13 4.23 19.10
C ARG A 98 -27.75 3.87 19.59
N SER A 99 -26.85 3.48 18.70
CA SER A 99 -25.47 3.16 19.04
C SER A 99 -24.67 4.42 19.38
N ILE A 100 -24.91 5.55 18.69
CA ILE A 100 -24.36 6.86 19.02
C ILE A 100 -24.77 7.27 20.44
N GLU A 101 -26.08 7.21 20.75
CA GLU A 101 -26.59 7.54 22.08
C GLU A 101 -26.00 6.66 23.19
N ALA A 102 -25.82 5.36 22.90
CA ALA A 102 -25.15 4.46 23.82
C ALA A 102 -23.68 4.83 24.05
N CYS A 103 -22.94 5.17 23.02
CA CYS A 103 -21.55 5.63 23.13
C CYS A 103 -21.46 6.95 23.93
N LYS A 104 -22.32 7.90 23.65
CA LYS A 104 -22.41 9.15 24.40
C LYS A 104 -22.70 8.87 25.89
N ALA A 105 -23.64 7.97 26.19
CA ALA A 105 -24.01 7.63 27.56
C ALA A 105 -22.87 6.94 28.33
N VAL A 106 -22.10 6.07 27.68
CA VAL A 106 -20.97 5.33 28.31
C VAL A 106 -19.77 6.24 28.56
N GLY A 107 -19.65 7.39 27.86
CA GLY A 107 -18.60 8.34 28.17
C GLY A 107 -17.51 8.45 27.11
N PHE A 108 -17.82 8.16 25.85
CA PHE A 108 -16.92 8.49 24.74
C PHE A 108 -16.95 9.99 24.48
N ASP A 109 -15.78 10.58 24.28
CA ASP A 109 -15.61 12.04 24.06
C ASP A 109 -15.94 12.41 22.62
N LEU A 110 -15.66 11.52 21.67
CA LEU A 110 -15.94 11.68 20.25
C LEU A 110 -16.52 10.40 19.67
N VAL A 111 -17.56 10.52 18.86
CA VAL A 111 -18.11 9.40 18.09
C VAL A 111 -17.84 9.65 16.61
N VAL A 112 -17.22 8.73 15.92
CA VAL A 112 -16.97 8.77 14.49
C VAL A 112 -17.84 7.74 13.79
N VAL A 113 -18.59 8.15 12.78
CA VAL A 113 -19.50 7.30 12.01
C VAL A 113 -19.00 7.23 10.56
N GLU A 114 -18.72 6.02 10.08
CA GLU A 114 -18.30 5.78 8.70
C GLU A 114 -19.41 5.07 7.91
N THR A 115 -19.75 5.60 6.72
CA THR A 115 -20.75 4.99 5.82
C THR A 115 -20.13 3.90 4.93
N SER A 116 -21.00 3.01 4.41
CA SER A 116 -20.56 1.89 3.54
C SER A 116 -20.02 2.31 2.16
N GLY A 117 -20.27 3.55 1.72
CA GLY A 117 -19.82 4.05 0.41
C GLY A 117 -20.48 3.38 -0.80
N ILE A 118 -21.69 2.88 -0.65
CA ILE A 118 -22.45 2.22 -1.72
C ILE A 118 -23.18 3.24 -2.61
N GLY A 119 -23.46 4.45 -2.11
CA GLY A 119 -24.21 5.48 -2.80
C GLY A 119 -23.34 6.61 -3.36
N GLN A 120 -23.87 7.34 -4.32
CA GLN A 120 -23.28 8.57 -4.86
C GLN A 120 -23.82 9.79 -4.10
N GLY A 121 -23.39 9.95 -2.83
CA GLY A 121 -23.64 11.23 -2.14
C GLY A 121 -24.97 11.36 -1.43
N ASN A 122 -25.47 10.32 -0.80
CA ASN A 122 -26.65 10.43 0.05
C ASN A 122 -26.29 11.22 1.31
N ASP A 123 -27.07 12.22 1.66
CA ASP A 123 -26.88 13.11 2.82
C ASP A 123 -27.30 12.50 4.16
N ALA A 124 -27.69 11.22 4.16
CA ALA A 124 -28.14 10.50 5.36
C ALA A 124 -27.18 10.61 6.57
N ILE A 125 -25.88 10.85 6.31
CA ILE A 125 -24.90 11.05 7.38
C ILE A 125 -25.15 12.35 8.15
N THR A 126 -25.68 13.38 7.49
CA THR A 126 -25.96 14.69 8.11
C THR A 126 -27.12 14.64 9.10
N GLU A 127 -27.99 13.61 9.01
CA GLU A 127 -29.09 13.42 9.97
C GLU A 127 -28.59 12.91 11.33
N VAL A 128 -27.40 12.29 11.38
CA VAL A 128 -26.87 11.64 12.59
C VAL A 128 -25.56 12.25 13.07
N ALA A 129 -24.89 13.04 12.26
CA ALA A 129 -23.60 13.64 12.57
C ALA A 129 -23.72 15.16 12.83
N ASP A 130 -22.94 15.64 13.78
CA ASP A 130 -22.82 17.07 14.11
C ASP A 130 -21.90 17.79 13.09
N LEU A 131 -20.88 17.06 12.58
CA LEU A 131 -20.00 17.50 11.49
C LEU A 131 -19.85 16.38 10.47
N SER A 132 -19.85 16.74 9.20
CA SER A 132 -19.79 15.81 8.07
C SER A 132 -18.56 16.03 7.19
N LEU A 133 -17.85 14.92 6.91
CA LEU A 133 -16.72 14.88 5.99
C LEU A 133 -17.12 14.08 4.74
N TYR A 134 -16.98 14.69 3.57
CA TYR A 134 -17.20 14.02 2.30
C TYR A 134 -15.86 13.66 1.65
N VAL A 135 -15.60 12.37 1.48
CA VAL A 135 -14.34 11.84 0.90
C VAL A 135 -14.55 11.46 -0.55
N THR A 136 -13.84 12.13 -1.43
CA THR A 136 -13.86 11.89 -2.88
C THR A 136 -12.46 11.63 -3.44
N THR A 137 -12.37 11.29 -4.72
CA THR A 137 -11.13 11.13 -5.47
C THR A 137 -11.21 11.85 -6.80
N ARG A 138 -10.08 11.97 -7.50
CA ARG A 138 -10.00 12.65 -8.80
C ARG A 138 -10.99 12.11 -9.85
N GLU A 139 -11.33 10.84 -9.77
CA GLU A 139 -12.25 10.19 -10.70
C GLU A 139 -13.65 10.83 -10.68
N TYR A 140 -14.00 11.50 -9.60
CA TYR A 140 -15.26 12.23 -9.40
C TYR A 140 -15.11 13.75 -9.49
N GLY A 141 -13.93 14.25 -9.89
CA GLY A 141 -13.63 15.67 -10.05
C GLY A 141 -14.10 16.30 -11.36
N ALA A 142 -14.75 15.57 -12.25
CA ALA A 142 -15.29 16.13 -13.49
C ALA A 142 -16.50 17.04 -13.20
N PRO A 143 -16.59 18.25 -13.80
CA PRO A 143 -17.66 19.22 -13.53
C PRO A 143 -19.07 18.64 -13.60
N SER A 144 -19.36 17.80 -14.59
CA SER A 144 -20.66 17.17 -14.75
C SER A 144 -21.02 16.13 -13.67
N GLN A 145 -20.03 15.62 -12.95
CA GLN A 145 -20.23 14.72 -11.81
C GLN A 145 -20.34 15.51 -10.51
N LEU A 146 -19.54 16.58 -10.36
CA LEU A 146 -19.57 17.47 -9.17
C LEU A 146 -20.93 18.14 -9.00
N GLU A 147 -21.61 18.51 -10.10
CA GLU A 147 -22.95 19.11 -10.05
C GLU A 147 -24.03 18.14 -9.52
N LYS A 148 -23.77 16.83 -9.52
CA LYS A 148 -24.70 15.79 -9.03
C LYS A 148 -24.43 15.35 -7.61
N LEU A 149 -23.40 15.90 -6.97
CA LEU A 149 -22.98 15.51 -5.63
C LEU A 149 -23.63 16.40 -4.58
N GLU A 150 -24.81 16.00 -4.07
CA GLU A 150 -25.54 16.69 -3.00
C GLU A 150 -24.67 16.93 -1.76
N MET A 151 -23.71 16.02 -1.49
CA MET A 151 -22.78 16.16 -0.37
C MET A 151 -21.77 17.31 -0.50
N LEU A 152 -21.52 17.85 -1.69
CA LEU A 152 -20.72 19.08 -1.84
C LEU A 152 -21.41 20.31 -1.23
N ASP A 153 -22.74 20.30 -1.18
CA ASP A 153 -23.54 21.38 -0.63
C ASP A 153 -23.69 21.28 0.88
N SER A 154 -23.76 20.06 1.41
CA SER A 154 -24.08 19.78 2.81
C SER A 154 -22.87 19.45 3.69
N ALA A 155 -21.77 18.95 3.13
CA ALA A 155 -20.60 18.58 3.92
C ALA A 155 -19.87 19.77 4.53
N ASP A 156 -19.48 19.66 5.81
CA ASP A 156 -18.67 20.70 6.48
C ASP A 156 -17.24 20.73 5.94
N ILE A 157 -16.66 19.56 5.62
CA ILE A 157 -15.33 19.43 5.00
C ILE A 157 -15.40 18.47 3.81
N VAL A 158 -14.80 18.87 2.70
CA VAL A 158 -14.60 18.03 1.52
C VAL A 158 -13.15 17.56 1.47
N VAL A 159 -12.93 16.25 1.34
CA VAL A 159 -11.60 15.63 1.30
C VAL A 159 -11.35 15.03 -0.07
N LEU A 160 -10.36 15.55 -0.79
CA LEU A 160 -9.85 14.95 -2.01
C LEU A 160 -8.71 13.98 -1.67
N ASN A 161 -9.05 12.71 -1.51
CA ASN A 161 -8.08 11.67 -1.17
C ASN A 161 -7.36 11.11 -2.41
N LYS A 162 -6.24 10.40 -2.19
CA LYS A 162 -5.34 9.89 -3.24
C LYS A 162 -4.75 11.02 -4.10
N PHE A 163 -4.39 12.10 -3.44
CA PHE A 163 -3.86 13.31 -4.09
C PHE A 163 -2.51 13.08 -4.80
N ASP A 164 -1.83 11.95 -4.53
CA ASP A 164 -0.62 11.50 -5.21
C ASP A 164 -0.85 11.03 -6.67
N ARG A 165 -2.10 10.96 -7.12
CA ARG A 165 -2.41 10.49 -8.47
C ARG A 165 -2.35 11.62 -9.50
N PRO A 166 -1.85 11.37 -10.73
CA PRO A 166 -1.83 12.38 -11.79
C PRO A 166 -3.23 12.98 -12.04
N GLY A 167 -3.31 14.31 -12.19
CA GLY A 167 -4.59 15.02 -12.40
C GLY A 167 -5.39 15.31 -11.12
N ALA A 168 -4.82 15.06 -9.93
CA ALA A 168 -5.48 15.39 -8.67
C ALA A 168 -5.49 16.90 -8.41
N GLU A 169 -4.49 17.65 -8.87
CA GLU A 169 -4.44 19.10 -8.77
C GLU A 169 -5.57 19.78 -9.57
N ASP A 170 -5.83 19.31 -10.78
CA ASP A 170 -6.94 19.79 -11.62
C ASP A 170 -8.28 19.50 -10.94
N ALA A 171 -8.45 18.29 -10.40
CA ALA A 171 -9.64 17.91 -9.65
C ALA A 171 -9.83 18.80 -8.40
N LEU A 172 -8.76 19.12 -7.69
CA LEU A 172 -8.80 20.03 -6.54
C LEU A 172 -9.29 21.44 -6.93
N ALA A 173 -8.78 21.95 -8.05
CA ALA A 173 -9.19 23.24 -8.57
C ALA A 173 -10.69 23.27 -8.92
N GLU A 174 -11.19 22.23 -9.59
CA GLU A 174 -12.61 22.13 -9.96
C GLU A 174 -13.52 21.94 -8.74
N ILE A 175 -13.11 21.11 -7.75
CA ILE A 175 -13.87 20.94 -6.50
C ILE A 175 -13.95 22.28 -5.74
N ARG A 176 -12.84 23.01 -5.61
CA ARG A 176 -12.81 24.33 -4.96
C ARG A 176 -13.71 25.34 -5.67
N LYS A 177 -13.67 25.36 -6.99
CA LYS A 177 -14.54 26.22 -7.82
C LYS A 177 -16.03 25.88 -7.62
N GLN A 178 -16.37 24.58 -7.64
CA GLN A 178 -17.75 24.14 -7.42
C GLN A 178 -18.21 24.45 -5.99
N PHE A 179 -17.36 24.23 -4.99
CA PHE A 179 -17.65 24.55 -3.59
C PHE A 179 -17.94 26.06 -3.39
N LYS A 180 -17.11 26.94 -4.00
CA LYS A 180 -17.33 28.37 -3.98
C LYS A 180 -18.66 28.78 -4.61
N ARG A 181 -18.99 28.16 -5.75
CA ARG A 181 -20.23 28.36 -6.47
C ARG A 181 -21.46 27.97 -5.64
N ASN A 182 -21.43 26.78 -5.06
CA ASN A 182 -22.57 26.25 -4.32
C ASN A 182 -22.85 27.02 -3.01
N ARG A 183 -21.82 27.63 -2.42
CA ARG A 183 -21.92 28.34 -1.16
C ARG A 183 -21.81 29.88 -1.31
N GLU A 184 -21.81 30.38 -2.54
CA GLU A 184 -21.71 31.82 -2.89
C GLU A 184 -20.48 32.53 -2.28
N MET A 185 -19.38 31.75 -2.06
CA MET A 185 -18.12 32.20 -1.44
C MET A 185 -17.11 32.67 -2.49
N TRP A 186 -17.49 33.59 -3.36
CA TRP A 186 -16.71 34.01 -4.53
C TRP A 186 -15.36 34.63 -4.19
N ASP A 187 -15.29 35.41 -3.11
CA ASP A 187 -14.09 36.14 -2.69
C ASP A 187 -13.19 35.37 -1.70
N ALA A 188 -13.56 34.13 -1.31
CA ALA A 188 -12.78 33.36 -0.36
C ALA A 188 -11.48 32.85 -0.98
N ASP A 189 -10.37 32.96 -0.23
CA ASP A 189 -9.12 32.33 -0.65
C ASP A 189 -9.21 30.81 -0.68
N ASN A 190 -8.47 30.20 -1.58
CA ASN A 190 -8.45 28.71 -1.71
C ASN A 190 -7.90 27.99 -0.46
N SER A 191 -7.07 28.67 0.34
CA SER A 191 -6.54 28.15 1.62
C SER A 191 -7.61 28.07 2.71
N ASP A 192 -8.59 28.98 2.66
CA ASP A 192 -9.62 29.09 3.69
C ASP A 192 -10.77 28.12 3.47
N LEU A 193 -10.92 27.63 2.24
CA LEU A 193 -11.97 26.67 1.92
C LEU A 193 -11.76 25.36 2.72
N PRO A 194 -12.85 24.75 3.21
CA PRO A 194 -12.80 23.45 3.85
C PRO A 194 -12.68 22.30 2.81
N VAL A 195 -11.80 22.48 1.84
CA VAL A 195 -11.48 21.48 0.79
C VAL A 195 -10.03 21.07 0.96
N VAL A 196 -9.79 19.84 1.43
CA VAL A 196 -8.48 19.38 1.87
C VAL A 196 -7.99 18.22 0.99
N PRO A 197 -6.85 18.35 0.32
CA PRO A 197 -6.20 17.24 -0.36
C PRO A 197 -5.49 16.33 0.65
N THR A 198 -5.58 14.99 0.49
CA THR A 198 -4.96 14.01 1.39
C THR A 198 -4.39 12.82 0.63
N ILE A 199 -3.40 12.16 1.23
CA ILE A 199 -2.82 10.89 0.77
C ILE A 199 -2.89 9.90 1.94
N ALA A 200 -4.08 9.39 2.24
CA ALA A 200 -4.31 8.52 3.40
C ALA A 200 -3.51 7.20 3.36
N SER A 201 -2.96 6.82 2.22
CA SER A 201 -2.06 5.67 2.08
C SER A 201 -0.61 5.97 2.48
N GLN A 202 -0.28 7.24 2.71
CA GLN A 202 1.05 7.69 3.09
C GLN A 202 1.14 7.90 4.59
N PHE A 203 2.13 7.25 5.22
CA PHE A 203 2.43 7.49 6.63
C PHE A 203 2.82 8.96 6.87
N ALA A 204 2.26 9.56 7.92
CA ALA A 204 2.51 10.95 8.30
C ALA A 204 2.20 11.98 7.19
N ASP A 205 1.11 11.77 6.42
CA ASP A 205 0.67 12.70 5.40
C ASP A 205 0.25 14.05 6.00
N ALA A 206 0.85 15.13 5.48
CA ALA A 206 0.58 16.49 5.91
C ALA A 206 -0.84 16.94 5.57
N GLY A 207 -1.47 16.38 4.52
CA GLY A 207 -2.87 16.64 4.18
C GLY A 207 -3.81 16.08 5.25
N VAL A 208 -3.53 14.92 5.83
CA VAL A 208 -4.31 14.38 6.95
C VAL A 208 -4.08 15.22 8.22
N ASP A 209 -2.87 15.73 8.46
CA ASP A 209 -2.62 16.68 9.55
C ASP A 209 -3.44 17.98 9.35
N GLN A 210 -3.51 18.51 8.12
CA GLN A 210 -4.33 19.68 7.77
C GLN A 210 -5.83 19.39 7.96
N LEU A 211 -6.28 18.21 7.56
CA LEU A 211 -7.66 17.76 7.76
C LEU A 211 -8.01 17.76 9.26
N TRP A 212 -7.14 17.16 10.08
CA TRP A 212 -7.33 17.12 11.52
C TRP A 212 -7.37 18.53 12.12
N GLN A 213 -6.46 19.41 11.71
CA GLN A 213 -6.45 20.81 12.17
C GLN A 213 -7.75 21.55 11.84
N LYS A 214 -8.26 21.44 10.59
CA LYS A 214 -9.52 22.06 10.20
C LYS A 214 -10.71 21.47 10.98
N LEU A 215 -10.77 20.16 11.14
CA LEU A 215 -11.81 19.50 11.94
C LEU A 215 -11.75 19.90 13.42
N CYS A 216 -10.55 19.98 14.00
CA CYS A 216 -10.31 20.42 15.36
C CYS A 216 -10.82 21.86 15.59
N ASN A 217 -10.52 22.78 14.65
CA ASN A 217 -11.01 24.16 14.72
C ASN A 217 -12.54 24.21 14.67
N LEU A 218 -13.18 23.46 13.78
CA LEU A 218 -14.65 23.40 13.70
C LEU A 218 -15.29 22.82 14.97
N LEU A 219 -14.70 21.77 15.55
CA LEU A 219 -15.17 21.20 16.80
C LEU A 219 -15.04 22.18 17.96
N ASN A 220 -13.94 22.90 18.04
CA ASN A 220 -13.70 23.89 19.10
C ASN A 220 -14.61 25.12 18.95
N GLU A 221 -14.79 25.62 17.74
CA GLU A 221 -15.60 26.81 17.46
C GLU A 221 -17.09 26.57 17.61
N LYS A 222 -17.61 25.48 16.98
CA LYS A 222 -19.05 25.21 16.97
C LYS A 222 -19.54 24.60 18.29
N TYR A 223 -18.71 23.78 18.94
CA TYR A 223 -19.15 22.96 20.08
C TYR A 223 -18.37 23.20 21.37
N SER A 224 -17.51 24.22 21.40
CA SER A 224 -16.71 24.59 22.57
C SER A 224 -15.89 23.40 23.12
N GLN A 225 -15.36 22.58 22.22
CA GLN A 225 -14.40 21.54 22.56
C GLN A 225 -13.03 22.14 22.84
N SER A 226 -12.11 21.33 23.37
CA SER A 226 -10.75 21.74 23.70
C SER A 226 -9.72 20.80 23.05
N PHE A 227 -9.98 20.37 21.81
CA PHE A 227 -9.04 19.55 21.08
C PHE A 227 -7.85 20.39 20.60
N SER A 228 -6.68 19.78 20.60
CA SER A 228 -5.46 20.31 20.00
C SER A 228 -5.08 19.56 18.73
N ALA A 229 -4.49 20.27 17.77
CA ALA A 229 -3.96 19.70 16.55
C ALA A 229 -2.56 20.23 16.30
N ALA A 230 -1.63 19.35 15.91
CA ALA A 230 -0.30 19.75 15.49
C ALA A 230 -0.37 20.55 14.18
N GLU A 231 0.56 21.49 13.97
CA GLU A 231 0.65 22.23 12.73
C GLU A 231 1.07 21.31 11.57
N PRO A 232 0.33 21.34 10.44
CA PRO A 232 0.64 20.53 9.27
C PRO A 232 1.91 21.03 8.57
N ARG A 233 2.77 20.13 8.15
CA ARG A 233 3.98 20.43 7.38
C ARG A 233 3.68 20.43 5.88
N LEU A 234 2.98 21.46 5.41
CA LEU A 234 2.66 21.62 4.00
C LEU A 234 3.85 22.19 3.20
N GLY A 235 3.83 21.99 1.88
CA GLY A 235 4.77 22.62 0.97
C GLY A 235 4.56 24.15 0.87
N ALA A 236 5.46 24.82 0.15
CA ALA A 236 5.37 26.27 -0.08
C ALA A 236 4.09 26.69 -0.86
N ASP A 237 3.48 25.77 -1.56
CA ASP A 237 2.21 25.90 -2.30
C ASP A 237 0.96 25.61 -1.43
N GLY A 238 1.16 25.30 -0.16
CA GLY A 238 0.09 24.92 0.77
C GLY A 238 -0.52 23.55 0.52
N LEU A 239 0.14 22.71 -0.28
CA LEU A 239 -0.32 21.35 -0.61
C LEU A 239 0.50 20.28 0.14
N PRO A 240 -0.07 19.09 0.40
CA PRO A 240 0.67 17.97 0.94
C PRO A 240 1.59 17.42 -0.14
N HIS A 241 2.88 17.48 0.10
CA HIS A 241 3.88 16.80 -0.72
C HIS A 241 4.22 15.44 -0.16
N ARG A 242 4.56 14.51 -1.04
CA ARG A 242 5.06 13.20 -0.64
C ARG A 242 6.32 13.36 0.22
N SER A 243 6.18 13.35 1.53
CA SER A 243 7.28 13.17 2.45
C SER A 243 7.49 11.67 2.69
N SER A 244 8.14 10.99 1.76
CA SER A 244 8.53 9.61 2.00
C SER A 244 9.86 9.59 2.75
N PRO A 245 10.02 8.81 3.84
CA PRO A 245 11.31 8.54 4.42
C PRO A 245 12.25 7.83 3.44
N ILE A 246 11.69 7.27 2.35
CA ILE A 246 12.43 6.70 1.24
C ILE A 246 12.51 7.76 0.13
N PRO A 247 13.70 8.16 -0.31
CA PRO A 247 13.88 9.10 -1.42
C PRO A 247 13.06 8.67 -2.65
N PRO A 248 12.49 9.62 -3.44
CA PRO A 248 11.68 9.30 -4.61
C PRO A 248 12.36 8.33 -5.57
N GLU A 249 13.68 8.44 -5.70
CA GLU A 249 14.51 7.60 -6.55
C GLU A 249 14.58 6.14 -6.07
N ARG A 250 14.23 5.88 -4.80
CA ARG A 250 14.26 4.53 -4.20
C ARG A 250 12.89 3.96 -3.86
N GLN A 251 11.82 4.64 -4.19
CA GLN A 251 10.46 4.14 -3.91
C GLN A 251 10.14 2.83 -4.65
N GLY A 252 10.75 2.62 -5.82
CA GLY A 252 10.66 1.41 -6.61
C GLY A 252 11.70 0.34 -6.27
N TYR A 253 12.60 0.55 -5.31
CA TYR A 253 13.79 -0.27 -5.09
C TYR A 253 13.50 -1.78 -4.97
N LEU A 254 12.51 -2.18 -4.18
CA LEU A 254 12.14 -3.59 -4.04
C LEU A 254 11.55 -4.17 -5.34
N ALA A 255 10.78 -3.38 -6.09
CA ALA A 255 10.25 -3.77 -7.38
C ALA A 255 11.36 -3.89 -8.42
N GLU A 256 12.33 -2.97 -8.39
CA GLU A 256 13.52 -3.00 -9.26
C GLU A 256 14.39 -4.22 -8.96
N VAL A 257 14.68 -4.50 -7.69
CA VAL A 257 15.41 -5.71 -7.27
C VAL A 257 14.68 -6.96 -7.72
N SER A 258 13.38 -7.05 -7.50
CA SER A 258 12.56 -8.18 -7.93
C SER A 258 12.55 -8.35 -9.46
N SER A 259 12.48 -7.25 -10.19
CA SER A 259 12.53 -7.25 -11.66
C SER A 259 13.93 -7.63 -12.17
N ALA A 260 14.98 -7.09 -11.56
CA ALA A 260 16.36 -7.43 -11.89
C ALA A 260 16.65 -8.93 -11.68
N ILE A 261 16.18 -9.50 -10.57
CA ILE A 261 16.31 -10.93 -10.28
C ILE A 261 15.56 -11.78 -11.32
N ARG A 262 14.30 -11.44 -11.62
CA ARG A 262 13.51 -12.16 -12.63
C ARG A 262 14.15 -12.10 -14.01
N ASN A 263 14.60 -10.93 -14.42
CA ASN A 263 15.28 -10.73 -15.69
C ASN A 263 16.61 -11.50 -15.74
N TYR A 264 17.34 -11.54 -14.63
CA TYR A 264 18.56 -12.34 -14.52
C TYR A 264 18.25 -13.84 -14.70
N HIS A 265 17.26 -14.37 -14.01
CA HIS A 265 16.87 -15.77 -14.15
C HIS A 265 16.41 -16.12 -15.57
N SER A 266 15.51 -15.30 -16.15
CA SER A 266 15.06 -15.52 -17.54
C SER A 266 16.21 -15.52 -18.53
N ARG A 267 17.11 -14.55 -18.41
CA ARG A 267 18.31 -14.47 -19.28
C ARG A 267 19.26 -15.64 -19.08
N THR A 268 19.40 -16.11 -17.83
CA THR A 268 20.25 -17.29 -17.54
C THR A 268 19.67 -18.54 -18.18
N GLU A 269 18.34 -18.70 -18.11
CA GLU A 269 17.64 -19.85 -18.69
C GLU A 269 17.75 -19.87 -20.22
N GLU A 270 17.56 -18.71 -20.87
CA GLU A 270 17.78 -18.56 -22.32
C GLU A 270 19.20 -18.92 -22.75
N VAL A 271 20.21 -18.50 -21.99
CA VAL A 271 21.62 -18.84 -22.27
C VAL A 271 21.86 -20.32 -22.04
N ALA A 272 21.31 -20.91 -20.98
CA ALA A 272 21.43 -22.33 -20.69
C ALA A 272 20.81 -23.20 -21.79
N GLU A 273 19.62 -22.81 -22.32
CA GLU A 273 19.00 -23.50 -23.45
C GLU A 273 19.86 -23.45 -24.71
N LYS A 274 20.45 -22.29 -25.03
CA LYS A 274 21.38 -22.17 -26.16
C LYS A 274 22.60 -23.09 -25.98
N ILE A 275 23.18 -23.15 -24.79
CA ILE A 275 24.32 -24.03 -24.48
C ILE A 275 23.93 -25.51 -24.63
N ARG A 276 22.75 -25.92 -24.17
CA ARG A 276 22.22 -27.28 -24.37
C ARG A 276 22.06 -27.62 -25.85
N LEU A 277 21.54 -26.66 -26.62
CA LEU A 277 21.38 -26.85 -28.06
C LEU A 277 22.73 -27.04 -28.77
N VAL A 278 23.75 -26.27 -28.41
CA VAL A 278 25.13 -26.47 -28.92
C VAL A 278 25.61 -27.86 -28.56
N GLN A 279 25.47 -28.33 -27.33
CA GLN A 279 25.85 -29.68 -26.91
C GLN A 279 25.15 -30.77 -27.75
N GLN A 280 23.87 -30.63 -27.99
CA GLN A 280 23.06 -31.57 -28.77
C GLN A 280 23.51 -31.62 -30.24
N LEU A 281 23.75 -30.45 -30.85
CA LEU A 281 24.22 -30.33 -32.23
C LEU A 281 25.61 -30.94 -32.39
N GLU A 282 26.55 -30.70 -31.48
CA GLU A 282 27.89 -31.28 -31.50
C GLU A 282 27.84 -32.80 -31.31
N ALA A 283 26.98 -33.29 -30.42
CA ALA A 283 26.78 -34.73 -30.23
C ALA A 283 26.20 -35.40 -31.49
N ALA A 284 25.20 -34.75 -32.12
CA ALA A 284 24.61 -35.23 -33.39
C ALA A 284 25.63 -35.21 -34.55
N ALA A 285 26.43 -34.12 -34.67
CA ALA A 285 27.49 -34.04 -35.67
C ALA A 285 28.53 -35.15 -35.52
N SER A 286 28.93 -35.49 -34.28
CA SER A 286 29.82 -36.60 -33.97
C SER A 286 29.27 -37.92 -34.43
N GLN A 287 28.00 -38.20 -34.18
CA GLN A 287 27.30 -39.42 -34.63
C GLN A 287 27.23 -39.51 -36.16
N MET A 288 26.99 -38.37 -36.87
CA MET A 288 26.96 -38.33 -38.32
C MET A 288 28.33 -38.56 -38.92
N LYS A 289 29.41 -38.10 -38.29
CA LYS A 289 30.79 -38.39 -38.69
C LYS A 289 31.06 -39.93 -38.58
N THR A 290 30.62 -40.56 -37.50
CA THR A 290 30.75 -42.00 -37.31
C THR A 290 30.02 -42.79 -38.42
N LYS A 291 28.84 -42.29 -38.86
CA LYS A 291 28.07 -42.87 -39.99
C LYS A 291 28.59 -42.45 -41.39
N LYS A 292 29.73 -41.80 -41.47
CA LYS A 292 30.37 -41.32 -42.71
C LYS A 292 29.53 -40.32 -43.53
N ASN A 293 28.56 -39.68 -42.94
CA ASN A 293 27.76 -38.60 -43.57
C ASN A 293 28.39 -37.23 -43.29
N LYS A 294 29.40 -36.87 -44.05
CA LYS A 294 30.18 -35.65 -43.85
C LYS A 294 29.39 -34.37 -44.09
N THR A 295 28.49 -34.35 -45.07
CA THR A 295 27.71 -33.14 -45.40
C THR A 295 26.74 -32.77 -44.27
N ALA A 296 26.03 -33.74 -43.72
CA ALA A 296 25.14 -33.51 -42.57
C ALA A 296 25.92 -33.09 -41.31
N ALA A 297 27.11 -33.72 -41.10
CA ALA A 297 27.95 -33.31 -39.96
C ALA A 297 28.42 -31.87 -40.04
N GLN A 298 28.83 -31.40 -41.22
CA GLN A 298 29.27 -30.02 -41.46
C GLN A 298 28.14 -29.02 -41.23
N GLY A 299 26.92 -29.28 -41.71
CA GLY A 299 25.79 -28.41 -41.49
C GLY A 299 25.44 -28.23 -39.98
N LEU A 300 25.50 -29.33 -39.21
CA LEU A 300 25.28 -29.31 -37.77
C LEU A 300 26.39 -28.55 -37.02
N GLU A 301 27.65 -28.65 -37.48
CA GLU A 301 28.76 -27.92 -36.89
C GLU A 301 28.72 -26.42 -37.21
N GLU A 302 28.25 -26.03 -38.38
CA GLU A 302 28.05 -24.62 -38.76
C GLU A 302 26.94 -23.99 -37.92
N GLU A 303 25.83 -24.70 -37.75
CA GLU A 303 24.73 -24.23 -36.91
C GLU A 303 25.17 -24.11 -35.43
N ALA A 304 25.91 -25.09 -34.91
CA ALA A 304 26.44 -25.03 -33.54
C ALA A 304 27.37 -23.82 -33.35
N LYS A 305 28.20 -23.48 -34.35
CA LYS A 305 29.06 -22.29 -34.30
C LYS A 305 28.27 -20.98 -34.33
N THR A 306 27.20 -20.93 -35.10
CA THR A 306 26.30 -19.76 -35.16
C THR A 306 25.69 -19.49 -33.82
N ILE A 307 25.06 -20.50 -33.21
CA ILE A 307 24.45 -20.38 -31.89
C ILE A 307 25.50 -20.05 -30.82
N ARG A 308 26.67 -20.66 -30.86
CA ARG A 308 27.78 -20.37 -29.96
C ARG A 308 28.19 -18.89 -29.99
N SER A 309 28.17 -18.25 -31.19
CA SER A 309 28.51 -16.83 -31.33
C SER A 309 27.50 -15.88 -30.65
N GLU A 310 26.28 -16.35 -30.37
CA GLU A 310 25.24 -15.62 -29.64
C GLU A 310 25.37 -15.75 -28.13
N ILE A 311 26.15 -16.71 -27.62
CA ILE A 311 26.34 -16.97 -26.21
C ILE A 311 27.41 -16.04 -25.64
N PRO A 312 27.14 -15.33 -24.51
CA PRO A 312 28.15 -14.50 -23.88
C PRO A 312 29.39 -15.30 -23.51
N GLU A 313 30.58 -14.77 -23.85
CA GLU A 313 31.86 -15.43 -23.57
C GLU A 313 32.05 -15.78 -22.09
N SER A 314 31.55 -14.93 -21.18
CA SER A 314 31.57 -15.18 -19.72
C SER A 314 30.79 -16.43 -19.31
N ALA A 315 29.68 -16.74 -19.98
CA ALA A 315 28.90 -17.96 -19.70
C ALA A 315 29.65 -19.20 -20.19
N TRP A 316 30.27 -19.10 -21.37
CA TRP A 316 31.10 -20.19 -21.92
C TRP A 316 32.32 -20.50 -21.05
N GLN A 317 33.03 -19.46 -20.62
CA GLN A 317 34.17 -19.62 -19.67
C GLN A 317 33.73 -20.22 -18.35
N SER A 318 32.50 -19.90 -17.87
CA SER A 318 31.98 -20.50 -16.66
C SER A 318 31.76 -22.00 -16.79
N LEU A 319 31.31 -22.48 -17.97
CA LEU A 319 31.16 -23.90 -18.27
C LEU A 319 32.52 -24.64 -18.30
N GLU A 320 33.53 -24.06 -18.97
CA GLU A 320 34.87 -24.63 -19.05
C GLU A 320 35.54 -24.66 -17.67
N ASN A 321 35.45 -23.57 -16.91
CA ASN A 321 36.02 -23.48 -15.58
C ASN A 321 35.34 -24.38 -14.55
N PHE A 322 34.04 -24.72 -14.76
CA PHE A 322 33.31 -25.58 -13.81
C PHE A 322 33.97 -26.97 -13.65
N ARG A 323 34.38 -27.57 -14.75
CA ARG A 323 35.04 -28.89 -14.73
C ARG A 323 36.35 -28.85 -13.94
N THR A 324 37.18 -27.85 -14.22
CA THR A 324 38.47 -27.65 -13.55
C THR A 324 38.27 -27.43 -12.05
N LYS A 325 37.31 -26.55 -11.67
CA LYS A 325 36.97 -26.30 -10.28
C LYS A 325 36.41 -27.54 -9.58
N ALA A 326 35.57 -28.33 -10.25
CA ALA A 326 35.02 -29.55 -9.72
C ALA A 326 36.12 -30.56 -9.37
N GLU A 327 37.13 -30.69 -10.24
CA GLU A 327 38.30 -31.56 -10.01
C GLU A 327 39.15 -31.06 -8.84
N GLU A 328 39.40 -29.73 -8.76
CA GLU A 328 40.08 -29.11 -7.60
C GLU A 328 39.36 -29.42 -6.28
N TYR A 329 38.05 -29.24 -6.23
CA TYR A 329 37.28 -29.55 -5.01
C TYR A 329 37.29 -31.07 -4.66
N ARG A 330 37.33 -31.95 -5.65
CA ARG A 330 37.42 -33.40 -5.45
C ARG A 330 38.81 -33.85 -4.99
N SER A 331 39.88 -33.07 -5.26
CA SER A 331 41.24 -33.35 -4.85
C SER A 331 41.49 -33.24 -3.33
N GLY A 332 40.53 -32.68 -2.60
CA GLY A 332 40.59 -32.54 -1.14
C GLY A 332 41.18 -31.23 -0.62
N ALA A 333 41.78 -30.40 -1.48
CA ALA A 333 42.30 -29.09 -1.14
C ALA A 333 42.21 -28.12 -2.32
N THR A 334 41.86 -26.86 -2.05
CA THR A 334 41.91 -25.75 -3.02
C THR A 334 42.68 -24.60 -2.42
N SER A 335 43.12 -23.65 -3.22
CA SER A 335 43.77 -22.43 -2.75
C SER A 335 43.11 -21.20 -3.35
N TYR A 336 43.07 -20.12 -2.59
CA TYR A 336 42.67 -18.81 -3.10
C TYR A 336 43.72 -17.75 -2.73
N THR A 337 43.93 -16.78 -3.61
CA THR A 337 44.95 -15.77 -3.45
C THR A 337 44.38 -14.51 -2.81
N VAL A 338 44.93 -14.08 -1.66
CA VAL A 338 44.63 -12.80 -1.01
C VAL A 338 45.92 -12.03 -0.85
N ARG A 339 45.98 -10.83 -1.41
CA ARG A 339 47.14 -9.93 -1.35
C ARG A 339 48.45 -10.63 -1.75
N ASN A 340 48.46 -11.35 -2.85
CA ASN A 340 49.58 -12.13 -3.39
C ASN A 340 50.08 -13.26 -2.47
N LYS A 341 49.25 -13.77 -1.57
CA LYS A 341 49.51 -14.98 -0.78
C LYS A 341 48.47 -16.01 -1.04
N ASP A 342 48.87 -17.21 -1.43
CA ASP A 342 47.98 -18.34 -1.63
C ASP A 342 47.66 -18.98 -0.26
N ILE A 343 46.35 -19.01 0.03
CA ILE A 343 45.83 -19.60 1.25
C ILE A 343 45.21 -20.95 0.90
N PRO A 344 45.81 -22.07 1.37
CA PRO A 344 45.23 -23.38 1.12
C PRO A 344 44.03 -23.62 2.02
N VAL A 345 42.94 -24.11 1.42
CA VAL A 345 41.70 -24.50 2.13
C VAL A 345 41.41 -25.97 1.89
N LYS A 346 41.23 -26.73 2.98
CA LYS A 346 40.77 -28.12 2.88
C LYS A 346 39.31 -28.16 2.46
N THR A 347 38.99 -28.87 1.37
CA THR A 347 37.65 -29.09 0.84
C THR A 347 36.98 -30.29 1.47
N THR A 348 37.69 -31.04 2.33
CA THR A 348 37.18 -32.21 3.07
C THR A 348 37.17 -31.97 4.58
N LYS A 349 36.31 -32.70 5.28
CA LYS A 349 36.27 -32.79 6.75
C LYS A 349 36.31 -34.27 7.15
N THR A 350 37.24 -34.64 8.01
CA THR A 350 37.32 -35.97 8.55
C THR A 350 36.17 -36.23 9.53
N THR A 351 35.42 -37.30 9.31
CA THR A 351 34.31 -37.77 10.18
C THR A 351 34.86 -38.39 11.46
N LEU A 352 34.01 -38.65 12.44
CA LEU A 352 34.37 -39.37 13.67
C LEU A 352 34.83 -40.82 13.38
N SER A 353 34.43 -41.39 12.26
CA SER A 353 34.86 -42.74 11.76
C SER A 353 36.17 -42.68 10.99
N GLY A 354 36.83 -41.55 10.84
CA GLY A 354 38.10 -41.38 10.12
C GLY A 354 37.96 -41.30 8.59
N LEU A 355 36.77 -41.15 8.07
CA LEU A 355 36.51 -40.98 6.63
C LEU A 355 36.54 -39.50 6.27
N ASP A 356 37.18 -39.12 5.16
CA ASP A 356 37.18 -37.79 4.64
C ASP A 356 35.90 -37.55 3.80
N MET A 357 35.03 -36.65 4.28
CA MET A 357 33.83 -36.24 3.59
C MET A 357 34.04 -34.88 2.92
N PRO A 358 33.62 -34.70 1.65
CA PRO A 358 33.62 -33.39 1.01
C PRO A 358 32.76 -32.38 1.80
N ARG A 359 33.24 -31.15 1.97
CA ARG A 359 32.48 -30.07 2.58
C ARG A 359 31.38 -29.51 1.66
N VAL A 360 31.55 -29.72 0.34
CA VAL A 360 30.60 -29.27 -0.70
C VAL A 360 30.25 -30.51 -1.52
N ALA A 361 28.98 -30.83 -1.63
CA ALA A 361 28.47 -31.83 -2.56
C ALA A 361 28.43 -31.21 -3.96
N LEU A 362 29.34 -31.62 -4.83
CA LEU A 362 29.36 -31.18 -6.22
C LEU A 362 28.38 -32.03 -7.02
N PRO A 363 27.44 -31.42 -7.74
CA PRO A 363 26.57 -32.17 -8.63
C PRO A 363 27.36 -32.72 -9.83
N ASP A 364 26.91 -33.86 -10.32
CA ASP A 364 27.53 -34.53 -11.46
C ASP A 364 26.66 -34.32 -12.70
N TYR A 365 26.74 -33.09 -13.26
CA TYR A 365 25.94 -32.71 -14.41
C TYR A 365 26.60 -33.20 -15.70
N SER A 366 25.81 -33.86 -16.54
CA SER A 366 26.16 -34.21 -17.93
C SER A 366 25.65 -33.17 -18.93
N ASP A 367 24.70 -32.37 -18.53
CA ASP A 367 24.11 -31.27 -19.31
C ASP A 367 24.98 -29.99 -19.15
N TRP A 368 25.23 -29.31 -20.25
CA TRP A 368 26.05 -28.10 -20.27
C TRP A 368 25.26 -26.84 -19.85
N GLY A 369 23.94 -26.82 -20.05
CA GLY A 369 23.05 -25.75 -19.62
C GLY A 369 22.61 -25.90 -18.16
#